data_3700c06686e59d93b93ba6bf28eb8a76
#
_entry.id   3700c06686e59d93b93ba6bf28eb8a76
#
_cell.length_a   1.000
_cell.length_b   1.000
_cell.length_c   1.000
_cell.angle_alpha   90.00
_cell.angle_beta   90.00
_cell.angle_gamma   90.00
#
_symmetry.space_group_name_H-M   'P 1'
#
loop_
_entity.id
_entity.type
_entity.pdbx_description
1 polymer ?
#
loop_
_entity_poly.entity_id
_entity_poly.type
_entity_poly.pdbx_seq_one_letter_code
_entity_poly.pdbx_strand_id
1 'polypeptide(L)'
;MKNKVLAVSLLLLLYFTFGCQDKEAMAELEEFKAQKALEEANKALVRRYFGAVERGDLEAVKEIFSPDFILHHTTGQDWSLEKTIETVKKQNEQSKVMFPDVTFINEDTIVNGDKAVLMFAFKGTHKGDVEGIPATGNAVEGRSITIFRFENGKIAEGWQESNVLRLYQQLGFELKPKEVKK
;
A
#
# COMPACT_ATOMS: atom_id res chain seq x y z
N MET A 1 17.66 67.67 -9.01
CA MET A 1 16.75 67.06 -8.00
C MET A 1 15.82 66.03 -8.60
N LYS A 2 15.23 66.17 -9.78
CA LYS A 2 14.29 65.21 -10.41
C LYS A 2 14.89 63.83 -10.65
N ASN A 3 16.17 63.70 -11.06
CA ASN A 3 16.79 62.39 -11.32
C ASN A 3 17.12 61.59 -10.07
N LYS A 4 17.33 62.25 -8.91
CA LYS A 4 17.56 61.52 -7.63
C LYS A 4 16.28 60.96 -7.06
N VAL A 5 15.16 61.63 -7.25
CA VAL A 5 13.83 61.16 -6.80
C VAL A 5 13.37 59.93 -7.63
N LEU A 6 13.66 59.96 -8.96
CA LEU A 6 13.33 58.82 -9.84
C LEU A 6 14.16 57.58 -9.51
N ALA A 7 15.45 57.74 -9.19
CA ALA A 7 16.33 56.62 -8.82
C ALA A 7 15.92 55.98 -7.48
N VAL A 8 15.49 56.77 -6.49
CA VAL A 8 15.01 56.26 -5.20
C VAL A 8 13.68 55.53 -5.35
N SER A 9 12.76 56.05 -6.21
CA SER A 9 11.48 55.38 -6.48
C SER A 9 11.67 54.04 -7.19
N LEU A 10 12.63 53.93 -8.11
CA LEU A 10 12.93 52.68 -8.82
C LEU A 10 13.59 51.64 -7.89
N LEU A 11 14.46 52.05 -6.98
CA LEU A 11 15.05 51.20 -5.96
C LEU A 11 13.99 50.67 -4.97
N LEU A 12 13.06 51.49 -4.53
CA LEU A 12 11.96 51.05 -3.65
C LEU A 12 11.02 50.06 -4.34
N LEU A 13 10.71 50.22 -5.63
CA LEU A 13 9.91 49.26 -6.40
C LEU A 13 10.62 47.91 -6.56
N LEU A 14 11.93 47.89 -6.73
CA LEU A 14 12.72 46.64 -6.78
C LEU A 14 12.70 45.91 -5.43
N TYR A 15 12.82 46.62 -4.31
CA TYR A 15 12.75 46.00 -2.98
C TYR A 15 11.39 45.34 -2.71
N PHE A 16 10.29 45.94 -3.18
CA PHE A 16 8.93 45.34 -2.99
C PHE A 16 8.71 44.11 -3.84
N THR A 17 9.27 44.02 -5.04
CA THR A 17 9.11 42.84 -5.90
C THR A 17 9.94 41.65 -5.41
N PHE A 18 11.15 41.84 -4.94
CA PHE A 18 11.99 40.78 -4.37
C PHE A 18 11.42 40.24 -3.05
N GLY A 19 10.93 41.09 -2.16
CA GLY A 19 10.39 40.63 -0.86
C GLY A 19 9.07 39.85 -0.95
N CYS A 20 8.25 40.02 -2.01
CA CYS A 20 7.07 39.18 -2.25
C CYS A 20 7.45 37.84 -2.88
N GLN A 21 8.38 37.83 -3.82
CA GLN A 21 8.81 36.60 -4.48
C GLN A 21 9.51 35.63 -3.52
N ASP A 22 10.31 36.15 -2.58
CA ASP A 22 10.93 35.33 -1.52
C ASP A 22 9.91 34.71 -0.58
N LYS A 23 8.82 35.41 -0.24
CA LYS A 23 7.76 34.84 0.64
C LYS A 23 6.97 33.75 -0.04
N GLU A 24 6.65 33.88 -1.31
CA GLU A 24 5.92 32.87 -2.08
C GLU A 24 6.81 31.61 -2.25
N ALA A 25 8.06 31.77 -2.65
CA ALA A 25 9.02 30.67 -2.77
C ALA A 25 9.26 29.95 -1.44
N MET A 26 9.29 30.69 -0.32
CA MET A 26 9.40 30.09 1.01
C MET A 26 8.14 29.30 1.40
N ALA A 27 6.95 29.79 1.07
CA ALA A 27 5.70 29.09 1.31
C ALA A 27 5.62 27.78 0.49
N GLU A 28 5.96 27.82 -0.78
CA GLU A 28 6.04 26.63 -1.64
C GLU A 28 7.05 25.59 -1.11
N LEU A 29 8.21 26.06 -0.64
CA LEU A 29 9.22 25.20 -0.04
C LEU A 29 8.70 24.49 1.23
N GLU A 30 8.00 25.20 2.09
CA GLU A 30 7.43 24.62 3.32
C GLU A 30 6.30 23.62 2.99
N GLU A 31 5.45 23.93 2.01
CA GLU A 31 4.44 23.00 1.51
C GLU A 31 5.07 21.71 0.95
N PHE A 32 6.10 21.86 0.11
CA PHE A 32 6.84 20.72 -0.42
C PHE A 32 7.48 19.86 0.68
N LYS A 33 8.08 20.47 1.69
CA LYS A 33 8.65 19.76 2.84
C LYS A 33 7.57 19.02 3.63
N ALA A 34 6.42 19.68 3.87
CA ALA A 34 5.30 19.07 4.58
C ALA A 34 4.74 17.85 3.82
N GLN A 35 4.59 17.97 2.50
CA GLN A 35 4.18 16.87 1.63
C GLN A 35 5.18 15.71 1.69
N LYS A 36 6.47 15.98 1.58
CA LYS A 36 7.52 14.94 1.69
C LYS A 36 7.52 14.26 3.05
N ALA A 37 7.33 14.99 4.13
CA ALA A 37 7.23 14.41 5.46
C ALA A 37 6.00 13.50 5.59
N LEU A 38 4.85 13.88 5.02
CA LEU A 38 3.64 13.07 4.97
C LEU A 38 3.88 11.77 4.17
N GLU A 39 4.48 11.87 2.99
CA GLU A 39 4.80 10.71 2.14
C GLU A 39 5.73 9.72 2.85
N GLU A 40 6.76 10.19 3.54
CA GLU A 40 7.65 9.33 4.33
C GLU A 40 6.93 8.69 5.53
N ALA A 41 6.04 9.41 6.22
CA ALA A 41 5.22 8.85 7.28
C ALA A 41 4.28 7.74 6.75
N ASN A 42 3.62 7.97 5.62
CA ASN A 42 2.76 6.98 4.97
C ASN A 42 3.56 5.75 4.51
N LYS A 43 4.75 5.96 3.95
CA LYS A 43 5.67 4.87 3.58
C LYS A 43 6.10 4.03 4.79
N ALA A 44 6.34 4.68 5.92
CA ALA A 44 6.66 3.98 7.18
C ALA A 44 5.47 3.13 7.67
N LEU A 45 4.22 3.62 7.54
CA LEU A 45 3.02 2.83 7.86
C LEU A 45 2.89 1.60 6.99
N VAL A 46 3.13 1.69 5.67
CA VAL A 46 3.11 0.52 4.77
C VAL A 46 4.17 -0.51 5.17
N ARG A 47 5.39 -0.06 5.49
CA ARG A 47 6.45 -0.98 5.97
C ARG A 47 6.06 -1.66 7.29
N ARG A 48 5.47 -0.90 8.23
CA ARG A 48 4.98 -1.43 9.50
C ARG A 48 3.87 -2.47 9.28
N TYR A 49 2.92 -2.17 8.39
CA TYR A 49 1.86 -3.09 7.99
C TYR A 49 2.44 -4.39 7.40
N PHE A 50 3.30 -4.29 6.39
CA PHE A 50 3.90 -5.45 5.74
C PHE A 50 4.64 -6.34 6.75
N GLY A 51 5.49 -5.77 7.58
CA GLY A 51 6.20 -6.52 8.63
C GLY A 51 5.28 -7.09 9.72
N ALA A 52 4.16 -6.43 10.05
CA ALA A 52 3.18 -6.96 10.99
C ALA A 52 2.45 -8.20 10.41
N VAL A 53 2.04 -8.13 9.15
CA VAL A 53 1.40 -9.27 8.45
C VAL A 53 2.37 -10.44 8.35
N GLU A 54 3.62 -10.21 7.97
CA GLU A 54 4.65 -11.26 7.87
C GLU A 54 4.87 -12.00 9.20
N ARG A 55 4.89 -11.28 10.31
CA ARG A 55 5.03 -11.88 11.66
C ARG A 55 3.72 -12.44 12.23
N GLY A 56 2.58 -12.14 11.61
CA GLY A 56 1.25 -12.48 12.15
C GLY A 56 0.85 -11.64 13.36
N ASP A 57 1.39 -10.43 13.48
CA ASP A 57 1.11 -9.48 14.55
C ASP A 57 -0.18 -8.70 14.25
N LEU A 58 -1.33 -9.32 14.57
CA LEU A 58 -2.64 -8.77 14.25
C LEU A 58 -3.00 -7.53 15.08
N GLU A 59 -2.43 -7.37 16.28
CA GLU A 59 -2.67 -6.17 17.08
C GLU A 59 -1.96 -4.96 16.45
N ALA A 60 -0.72 -5.13 15.99
CA ALA A 60 -0.03 -4.09 15.23
C ALA A 60 -0.78 -3.74 13.93
N VAL A 61 -1.40 -4.73 13.26
CA VAL A 61 -2.26 -4.47 12.08
C VAL A 61 -3.45 -3.60 12.46
N LYS A 62 -4.19 -3.92 13.54
CA LYS A 62 -5.34 -3.11 14.01
C LYS A 62 -4.97 -1.66 14.32
N GLU A 63 -3.80 -1.44 14.93
CA GLU A 63 -3.33 -0.09 15.25
C GLU A 63 -3.06 0.78 14.02
N ILE A 64 -2.66 0.17 12.91
CA ILE A 64 -2.30 0.86 11.67
C ILE A 64 -3.55 1.31 10.90
N PHE A 65 -4.62 0.55 10.98
CA PHE A 65 -5.86 0.83 10.25
C PHE A 65 -6.81 1.77 11.00
N SER A 66 -7.62 2.52 10.22
CA SER A 66 -8.77 3.23 10.75
C SER A 66 -9.83 2.23 11.26
N PRO A 67 -10.59 2.57 12.33
CA PRO A 67 -11.73 1.74 12.75
C PRO A 67 -12.76 1.51 11.64
N ASP A 68 -12.92 2.50 10.75
CA ASP A 68 -13.87 2.46 9.63
C ASP A 68 -13.21 1.98 8.33
N PHE A 69 -12.07 1.29 8.42
CA PHE A 69 -11.34 0.78 7.26
C PHE A 69 -12.21 -0.12 6.37
N ILE A 70 -12.10 0.07 5.06
CA ILE A 70 -12.71 -0.78 4.04
C ILE A 70 -11.65 -1.28 3.08
N LEU A 71 -11.63 -2.59 2.83
CA LEU A 71 -10.85 -3.22 1.78
C LEU A 71 -11.74 -3.62 0.62
N HIS A 72 -11.54 -3.03 -0.53
CA HIS A 72 -12.11 -3.49 -1.81
C HIS A 72 -11.29 -4.67 -2.30
N HIS A 73 -11.81 -5.87 -2.08
CA HIS A 73 -11.07 -7.09 -2.31
C HIS A 73 -11.26 -7.62 -3.75
N THR A 74 -10.26 -8.31 -4.28
CA THR A 74 -10.23 -8.92 -5.64
C THR A 74 -11.44 -9.81 -5.96
N THR A 75 -12.19 -10.28 -4.95
CA THR A 75 -13.44 -11.04 -5.14
C THR A 75 -14.63 -10.16 -5.50
N GLY A 76 -14.48 -8.84 -5.57
CA GLY A 76 -15.54 -7.88 -5.81
C GLY A 76 -16.41 -7.59 -4.57
N GLN A 77 -15.96 -7.96 -3.37
CA GLN A 77 -16.64 -7.70 -2.10
C GLN A 77 -15.85 -6.70 -1.27
N ASP A 78 -16.57 -5.84 -0.56
CA ASP A 78 -15.98 -4.95 0.43
C ASP A 78 -15.87 -5.66 1.78
N TRP A 79 -14.69 -5.56 2.40
CA TRP A 79 -14.41 -6.13 3.71
C TRP A 79 -14.17 -5.04 4.74
N SER A 80 -14.84 -5.14 5.87
CA SER A 80 -14.55 -4.32 7.05
C SER A 80 -13.17 -4.64 7.64
N LEU A 81 -12.67 -3.80 8.54
CA LEU A 81 -11.44 -4.06 9.29
C LEU A 81 -11.48 -5.43 9.99
N GLU A 82 -12.59 -5.75 10.67
CA GLU A 82 -12.77 -7.03 11.38
C GLU A 82 -12.65 -8.22 10.42
N LYS A 83 -13.35 -8.16 9.27
CA LYS A 83 -13.28 -9.20 8.25
C LYS A 83 -11.89 -9.33 7.64
N THR A 84 -11.20 -8.22 7.42
CA THR A 84 -9.83 -8.20 6.91
C THR A 84 -8.88 -8.89 7.89
N ILE A 85 -8.96 -8.56 9.19
CA ILE A 85 -8.10 -9.16 10.23
C ILE A 85 -8.38 -10.66 10.39
N GLU A 86 -9.65 -11.07 10.44
CA GLU A 86 -10.04 -12.48 10.49
C GLU A 86 -9.43 -13.25 9.30
N THR A 87 -9.52 -12.67 8.11
CA THR A 87 -9.00 -13.30 6.88
C THR A 87 -7.48 -13.37 6.87
N VAL A 88 -6.78 -12.30 7.26
CA VAL A 88 -5.31 -12.29 7.39
C VAL A 88 -4.85 -13.35 8.39
N LYS A 89 -5.54 -13.50 9.54
CA LYS A 89 -5.25 -14.55 10.51
C LYS A 89 -5.37 -15.94 9.88
N LYS A 90 -6.52 -16.24 9.26
CA LYS A 90 -6.76 -17.53 8.60
C LYS A 90 -5.73 -17.82 7.50
N GLN A 91 -5.43 -16.82 6.66
CA GLN A 91 -4.43 -16.95 5.60
C GLN A 91 -3.02 -17.21 6.15
N ASN A 92 -2.62 -16.55 7.23
CA ASN A 92 -1.32 -16.80 7.87
C ASN A 92 -1.23 -18.22 8.46
N GLU A 93 -2.29 -18.71 9.08
CA GLU A 93 -2.35 -20.09 9.60
C GLU A 93 -2.28 -21.12 8.46
N GLN A 94 -3.07 -20.92 7.41
CA GLN A 94 -3.09 -21.80 6.24
C GLN A 94 -1.76 -21.76 5.47
N SER A 95 -1.18 -20.60 5.27
CA SER A 95 0.08 -20.47 4.53
C SER A 95 1.24 -21.21 5.20
N LYS A 96 1.30 -21.22 6.54
CA LYS A 96 2.30 -21.97 7.29
C LYS A 96 2.15 -23.50 7.12
N VAL A 97 0.94 -23.98 6.92
CA VAL A 97 0.68 -25.39 6.65
C VAL A 97 0.97 -25.73 5.20
N MET A 98 0.43 -24.94 4.25
CA MET A 98 0.61 -25.18 2.82
C MET A 98 2.07 -24.98 2.37
N PHE A 99 2.71 -23.94 2.87
CA PHE A 99 4.04 -23.48 2.45
C PHE A 99 4.93 -23.27 3.69
N PRO A 100 5.46 -24.31 4.33
CA PRO A 100 6.28 -24.18 5.54
C PRO A 100 7.53 -23.31 5.37
N ASP A 101 7.99 -23.15 4.12
CA ASP A 101 9.14 -22.35 3.71
C ASP A 101 8.72 -21.00 3.06
N VAL A 102 7.47 -20.54 3.32
CA VAL A 102 6.98 -19.29 2.72
C VAL A 102 7.85 -18.09 3.09
N THR A 103 8.16 -17.29 2.09
CA THR A 103 8.82 -16.00 2.24
C THR A 103 7.98 -14.91 1.58
N PHE A 104 7.89 -13.75 2.24
CA PHE A 104 7.21 -12.58 1.71
C PHE A 104 8.25 -11.56 1.24
N ILE A 105 7.99 -10.93 0.11
CA ILE A 105 8.90 -9.99 -0.54
C ILE A 105 8.12 -8.71 -0.83
N ASN A 106 8.52 -7.60 -0.20
CA ASN A 106 8.08 -6.28 -0.65
C ASN A 106 8.89 -5.93 -1.90
N GLU A 107 8.27 -6.02 -3.08
CA GLU A 107 8.94 -5.73 -4.35
C GLU A 107 9.12 -4.23 -4.56
N ASP A 108 8.10 -3.42 -4.23
CA ASP A 108 8.17 -1.96 -4.29
C ASP A 108 7.06 -1.30 -3.45
N THR A 109 7.31 -0.07 -3.02
CA THR A 109 6.33 0.79 -2.34
C THR A 109 6.44 2.21 -2.87
N ILE A 110 5.44 2.63 -3.63
CA ILE A 110 5.34 3.98 -4.20
C ILE A 110 4.34 4.77 -3.37
N VAL A 111 4.69 5.99 -2.96
CA VAL A 111 3.82 6.89 -2.20
C VAL A 111 3.69 8.21 -2.93
N ASN A 112 2.47 8.72 -3.01
CA ASN A 112 2.16 10.04 -3.55
C ASN A 112 1.00 10.64 -2.73
N GLY A 113 1.30 11.66 -1.95
CA GLY A 113 0.34 12.33 -1.07
C GLY A 113 -0.30 11.37 -0.07
N ASP A 114 -1.62 11.25 -0.15
CA ASP A 114 -2.47 10.41 0.72
C ASP A 114 -2.62 8.96 0.22
N LYS A 115 -1.89 8.55 -0.81
CA LYS A 115 -1.98 7.18 -1.37
C LYS A 115 -0.63 6.49 -1.44
N ALA A 116 -0.66 5.17 -1.25
CA ALA A 116 0.48 4.31 -1.52
C ALA A 116 0.09 3.09 -2.36
N VAL A 117 1.00 2.64 -3.20
CA VAL A 117 0.93 1.36 -3.90
C VAL A 117 1.97 0.43 -3.29
N LEU A 118 1.53 -0.69 -2.76
CA LEU A 118 2.39 -1.78 -2.30
C LEU A 118 2.34 -2.91 -3.31
N MET A 119 3.48 -3.23 -3.91
CA MET A 119 3.69 -4.43 -4.72
C MET A 119 4.42 -5.47 -3.89
N PHE A 120 3.82 -6.63 -3.72
CA PHE A 120 4.45 -7.70 -2.97
C PHE A 120 4.27 -9.06 -3.62
N ALA A 121 5.20 -9.96 -3.32
CA ALA A 121 5.17 -11.35 -3.73
C ALA A 121 5.33 -12.26 -2.52
N PHE A 122 4.86 -13.50 -2.65
CA PHE A 122 5.28 -14.58 -1.79
C PHE A 122 5.82 -15.74 -2.64
N LYS A 123 6.74 -16.50 -2.06
CA LYS A 123 7.31 -17.73 -2.66
C LYS A 123 7.29 -18.82 -1.61
N GLY A 124 7.08 -20.06 -2.03
CA GLY A 124 7.14 -21.22 -1.16
C GLY A 124 6.99 -22.52 -1.92
N THR A 125 7.12 -23.63 -1.22
CA THR A 125 6.89 -24.98 -1.78
C THR A 125 5.61 -25.54 -1.18
N HIS A 126 4.69 -26.01 -2.02
CA HIS A 126 3.42 -26.59 -1.56
C HIS A 126 3.66 -27.99 -0.95
N LYS A 127 3.82 -28.04 0.37
CA LYS A 127 4.19 -29.25 1.14
C LYS A 127 3.08 -29.74 2.06
N GLY A 128 2.02 -28.97 2.30
CA GLY A 128 0.93 -29.35 3.18
C GLY A 128 -0.43 -29.29 2.50
N ASP A 129 -1.34 -30.16 2.89
CA ASP A 129 -2.70 -30.19 2.40
C ASP A 129 -3.55 -29.10 3.08
N VAL A 130 -4.33 -28.37 2.33
CA VAL A 130 -5.27 -27.38 2.86
C VAL A 130 -6.57 -27.36 2.06
N GLU A 131 -7.70 -27.43 2.75
CA GLU A 131 -9.05 -27.31 2.18
C GLU A 131 -9.33 -28.28 1.01
N GLY A 132 -8.78 -29.49 1.08
CA GLY A 132 -8.96 -30.52 0.05
C GLY A 132 -7.98 -30.41 -1.13
N ILE A 133 -7.02 -29.51 -1.06
CA ILE A 133 -5.91 -29.42 -2.01
C ILE A 133 -4.74 -30.24 -1.43
N PRO A 134 -4.40 -31.41 -2.00
CA PRO A 134 -3.29 -32.22 -1.53
C PRO A 134 -1.94 -31.58 -1.87
N ALA A 135 -0.93 -31.81 -1.03
CA ALA A 135 0.44 -31.35 -1.25
C ALA A 135 0.97 -31.80 -2.62
N THR A 136 1.38 -30.85 -3.47
CA THR A 136 1.90 -31.15 -4.81
C THR A 136 3.42 -31.21 -4.89
N GLY A 137 4.13 -30.65 -3.92
CA GLY A 137 5.57 -30.46 -3.96
C GLY A 137 6.04 -29.35 -4.91
N ASN A 138 5.13 -28.65 -5.56
CA ASN A 138 5.47 -27.61 -6.53
C ASN A 138 5.98 -26.34 -5.83
N ALA A 139 6.99 -25.71 -6.41
CA ALA A 139 7.35 -24.34 -6.06
C ALA A 139 6.28 -23.39 -6.63
N VAL A 140 5.83 -22.44 -5.82
CA VAL A 140 4.82 -21.47 -6.17
C VAL A 140 5.28 -20.05 -5.90
N GLU A 141 4.79 -19.12 -6.70
CA GLU A 141 4.96 -17.69 -6.52
C GLU A 141 3.63 -16.99 -6.76
N GLY A 142 3.18 -16.19 -5.78
CA GLY A 142 2.03 -15.33 -5.91
C GLY A 142 2.44 -13.87 -5.85
N ARG A 143 1.71 -13.00 -6.55
CA ARG A 143 1.91 -11.55 -6.55
C ARG A 143 0.59 -10.84 -6.30
N SER A 144 0.68 -9.74 -5.56
CA SER A 144 -0.44 -8.87 -5.27
C SER A 144 -0.02 -7.41 -5.37
N ILE A 145 -0.99 -6.58 -5.73
CA ILE A 145 -0.87 -5.12 -5.68
C ILE A 145 -1.98 -4.63 -4.75
N THR A 146 -1.60 -3.81 -3.78
CA THR A 146 -2.56 -3.14 -2.90
C THR A 146 -2.34 -1.65 -2.97
N ILE A 147 -3.41 -0.89 -3.22
CA ILE A 147 -3.42 0.55 -3.09
C ILE A 147 -3.99 0.86 -1.71
N PHE A 148 -3.34 1.72 -0.95
CA PHE A 148 -3.84 2.25 0.32
C PHE A 148 -4.13 3.73 0.20
N ARG A 149 -5.19 4.20 0.89
CA ARG A 149 -5.45 5.60 1.16
C ARG A 149 -5.29 5.86 2.65
N PHE A 150 -4.61 6.96 2.95
CA PHE A 150 -4.32 7.37 4.32
C PHE A 150 -5.21 8.54 4.74
N GLU A 151 -5.63 8.51 5.98
CA GLU A 151 -6.38 9.59 6.59
C GLU A 151 -6.05 9.63 8.10
N ASN A 152 -5.77 10.82 8.63
CA ASN A 152 -5.45 11.03 10.04
C ASN A 152 -4.31 10.11 10.56
N GLY A 153 -3.29 9.86 9.75
CA GLY A 153 -2.14 9.02 10.10
C GLY A 153 -2.44 7.52 10.20
N LYS A 154 -3.53 7.06 9.57
CA LYS A 154 -3.94 5.65 9.51
C LYS A 154 -4.28 5.24 8.09
N ILE A 155 -4.27 3.93 7.81
CA ILE A 155 -4.79 3.38 6.56
C ILE A 155 -6.32 3.34 6.68
N ALA A 156 -7.00 4.14 5.87
CA ALA A 156 -8.46 4.29 5.92
C ALA A 156 -9.19 3.44 4.87
N GLU A 157 -8.51 3.12 3.76
CA GLU A 157 -9.11 2.38 2.65
C GLU A 157 -8.04 1.61 1.88
N GLY A 158 -8.42 0.49 1.27
CA GLY A 158 -7.53 -0.33 0.47
C GLY A 158 -8.22 -0.95 -0.74
N TRP A 159 -7.48 -1.12 -1.84
CA TRP A 159 -7.88 -1.87 -3.03
C TRP A 159 -6.83 -2.92 -3.30
N GLN A 160 -7.24 -4.18 -3.37
CA GLN A 160 -6.31 -5.29 -3.54
C GLN A 160 -6.64 -6.11 -4.78
N GLU A 161 -5.62 -6.35 -5.59
CA GLU A 161 -5.66 -7.29 -6.70
C GLU A 161 -4.56 -8.34 -6.55
N SER A 162 -4.91 -9.59 -6.85
CA SER A 162 -4.02 -10.73 -6.69
C SER A 162 -4.16 -11.69 -7.87
N ASN A 163 -3.03 -12.21 -8.38
CA ASN A 163 -3.07 -13.20 -9.46
C ASN A 163 -3.35 -14.61 -8.90
N VAL A 164 -4.56 -14.81 -8.39
CA VAL A 164 -5.00 -16.07 -7.79
C VAL A 164 -5.04 -17.20 -8.82
N LEU A 165 -5.44 -16.90 -10.07
CA LEU A 165 -5.47 -17.90 -11.14
C LEU A 165 -4.11 -18.54 -11.37
N ARG A 166 -3.05 -17.72 -11.46
CA ARG A 166 -1.69 -18.22 -11.65
C ARG A 166 -1.26 -19.14 -10.50
N LEU A 167 -1.65 -18.81 -9.26
CA LEU A 167 -1.36 -19.67 -8.11
C LEU A 167 -2.01 -21.05 -8.26
N TYR A 168 -3.30 -21.09 -8.59
CA TYR A 168 -4.00 -22.38 -8.81
C TYR A 168 -3.38 -23.19 -9.95
N GLN A 169 -2.98 -22.54 -11.05
CA GLN A 169 -2.29 -23.24 -12.15
C GLN A 169 -0.95 -23.86 -11.71
N GLN A 170 -0.18 -23.17 -10.87
CA GLN A 170 1.07 -23.70 -10.32
C GLN A 170 0.82 -24.91 -9.37
N LEU A 171 -0.34 -24.92 -8.70
CA LEU A 171 -0.82 -26.05 -7.88
C LEU A 171 -1.36 -27.20 -8.74
N GLY A 172 -1.41 -27.09 -10.07
CA GLY A 172 -1.86 -28.15 -10.97
C GLY A 172 -3.34 -28.09 -11.35
N PHE A 173 -4.04 -26.98 -11.03
CA PHE A 173 -5.45 -26.83 -11.43
C PHE A 173 -5.56 -26.27 -12.85
N GLU A 174 -6.60 -26.71 -13.55
CA GLU A 174 -6.99 -26.21 -14.87
C GLU A 174 -8.35 -25.52 -14.79
N LEU A 175 -8.50 -24.41 -15.52
CA LEU A 175 -9.81 -23.80 -15.73
C LEU A 175 -10.61 -24.65 -16.70
N LYS A 176 -11.84 -25.02 -16.29
CA LYS A 176 -12.82 -25.66 -17.17
C LYS A 176 -14.04 -24.75 -17.31
N PRO A 177 -14.63 -24.64 -18.50
CA PRO A 177 -15.92 -23.96 -18.69
C PRO A 177 -16.98 -24.59 -17.77
N LYS A 178 -17.85 -23.75 -17.18
CA LYS A 178 -19.04 -24.28 -16.51
C LYS A 178 -19.91 -25.03 -17.54
N GLU A 179 -20.34 -26.25 -17.18
CA GLU A 179 -21.36 -26.94 -17.96
C GLU A 179 -22.63 -26.09 -17.94
N VAL A 180 -23.06 -25.64 -19.12
CA VAL A 180 -24.35 -24.98 -19.28
C VAL A 180 -25.40 -26.07 -19.19
N LYS A 181 -26.07 -26.19 -18.04
CA LYS A 181 -27.28 -27.04 -17.97
C LYS A 181 -28.29 -26.49 -18.98
N LYS A 182 -28.56 -27.26 -20.02
CA LYS A 182 -29.64 -27.01 -20.96
C LYS A 182 -31.00 -27.22 -20.31
#